data_0978a36af077630b2df71bd47518bd20
#
_entry.id   0978a36af077630b2df71bd47518bd20
#
_cell.length_a   1.000
_cell.length_b   1.000
_cell.length_c   1.000
_cell.angle_alpha   90.00
_cell.angle_beta   90.00
_cell.angle_gamma   90.00
#
_symmetry.space_group_name_H-M   'P 1'
#
loop_
_entity.id
_entity.type
_entity.pdbx_description
1 polymer ?
#
loop_
_entity_poly.entity_id
_entity_poly.type
_entity_poly.pdbx_seq_one_letter_code
_entity_poly.pdbx_strand_id
1 'polypeptide(L)'
;MKRHLCALLLSALCALPASAAEPLRVFIRAGAKSHGPGAHDFPQFLKDWVPMLNERGAKAEGGLEFPTKEQLDRTDVLVLHAQEAGNIKIGEERKNLMEFLKRGGGLVVIHAAAVSRDHDWFKGIIGGSWKFGQ
;
A
#
# COMPACT_ATOMS: atom_id res chain seq x y z
N MET A 1 58.28 -34.17 -3.04
CA MET A 1 57.92 -32.80 -3.52
C MET A 1 56.65 -32.84 -4.40
N LYS A 2 55.41 -32.81 -3.84
CA LYS A 2 54.14 -32.70 -4.58
C LYS A 2 53.00 -32.56 -3.58
N ARG A 3 52.90 -31.43 -2.89
CA ARG A 3 51.80 -31.13 -1.97
C ARG A 3 51.68 -29.61 -1.76
N HIS A 4 51.26 -28.80 -2.72
CA HIS A 4 50.91 -27.39 -2.50
C HIS A 4 50.20 -26.77 -3.72
N LEU A 5 49.25 -27.47 -4.39
CA LEU A 5 48.55 -26.89 -5.57
C LEU A 5 47.01 -27.00 -5.50
N CYS A 6 46.44 -27.19 -4.32
CA CYS A 6 44.96 -27.31 -4.18
C CYS A 6 44.29 -26.25 -3.31
N ALA A 7 44.99 -25.19 -2.90
CA ALA A 7 44.44 -24.21 -1.94
C ALA A 7 44.05 -22.84 -2.54
N LEU A 8 44.06 -22.65 -3.86
CA LEU A 8 43.83 -21.33 -4.50
C LEU A 8 42.56 -21.20 -5.38
N LEU A 9 41.67 -22.18 -5.36
CA LEU A 9 40.47 -22.18 -6.22
C LEU A 9 39.15 -21.97 -5.48
N LEU A 10 39.13 -21.57 -4.22
CA LEU A 10 37.89 -21.46 -3.43
C LEU A 10 37.51 -20.03 -3.01
N SER A 11 38.13 -18.99 -3.53
CA SER A 11 37.88 -17.60 -3.08
C SER A 11 37.22 -16.69 -4.11
N ALA A 12 36.75 -17.23 -5.24
CA ALA A 12 36.15 -16.42 -6.33
C ALA A 12 34.61 -16.54 -6.44
N LEU A 13 33.96 -17.05 -5.40
CA LEU A 13 32.49 -17.20 -5.46
C LEU A 13 31.86 -16.33 -4.38
N CYS A 14 31.09 -15.32 -4.76
CA CYS A 14 30.14 -14.50 -4.00
C CYS A 14 30.43 -12.99 -3.98
N ALA A 15 30.54 -12.40 -5.13
CA ALA A 15 30.14 -10.99 -5.28
C ALA A 15 29.09 -10.91 -6.39
N LEU A 16 27.94 -11.52 -6.17
CA LEU A 16 26.76 -11.13 -6.92
C LEU A 16 26.43 -9.70 -6.51
N PRO A 17 26.34 -8.73 -7.44
CA PRO A 17 25.88 -7.39 -7.08
C PRO A 17 24.49 -7.55 -6.46
N ALA A 18 24.33 -7.12 -5.22
CA ALA A 18 23.00 -6.97 -4.63
C ALA A 18 22.25 -5.99 -5.53
N SER A 19 21.33 -6.49 -6.34
CA SER A 19 20.44 -5.64 -7.09
C SER A 19 19.70 -4.78 -6.07
N ALA A 20 19.86 -3.48 -6.12
CA ALA A 20 19.07 -2.58 -5.30
C ALA A 20 17.59 -2.88 -5.58
N ALA A 21 16.85 -3.20 -4.54
CA ALA A 21 15.42 -3.46 -4.68
C ALA A 21 14.75 -2.23 -5.31
N GLU A 22 13.85 -2.45 -6.27
CA GLU A 22 13.07 -1.37 -6.85
C GLU A 22 12.31 -0.61 -5.75
N PRO A 23 12.22 0.72 -5.84
CA PRO A 23 11.47 1.52 -4.89
C PRO A 23 10.03 1.06 -4.76
N LEU A 24 9.55 0.89 -3.52
CA LEU A 24 8.17 0.51 -3.23
C LEU A 24 7.20 1.58 -3.75
N ARG A 25 6.25 1.18 -4.60
CA ARG A 25 5.24 2.08 -5.18
C ARG A 25 4.01 2.11 -4.27
N VAL A 26 3.72 3.27 -3.71
CA VAL A 26 2.65 3.46 -2.73
C VAL A 26 1.59 4.42 -3.28
N PHE A 27 0.32 4.02 -3.24
CA PHE A 27 -0.79 4.93 -3.48
C PHE A 27 -1.55 5.17 -2.18
N ILE A 28 -1.73 6.44 -1.79
CA ILE A 28 -2.53 6.84 -0.62
C ILE A 28 -3.88 7.35 -1.10
N ARG A 29 -4.95 6.59 -0.83
CA ARG A 29 -6.31 7.09 -0.94
C ARG A 29 -6.67 7.80 0.34
N ALA A 30 -6.61 9.14 0.33
CA ALA A 30 -7.17 10.00 1.36
C ALA A 30 -8.61 10.35 0.98
N GLY A 31 -9.41 10.80 1.90
CA GLY A 31 -10.75 11.32 1.62
C GLY A 31 -10.80 12.83 1.75
N ALA A 32 -11.96 13.39 1.47
CA ALA A 32 -12.24 14.77 1.83
C ALA A 32 -12.18 14.93 3.36
N LYS A 33 -11.81 16.13 3.82
CA LYS A 33 -11.82 16.44 5.24
C LYS A 33 -13.24 16.25 5.81
N SER A 34 -13.31 15.55 6.95
CA SER A 34 -14.55 15.40 7.71
C SER A 34 -14.35 15.88 9.16
N HIS A 35 -15.44 16.19 9.84
CA HIS A 35 -15.46 16.70 11.21
C HIS A 35 -14.83 18.11 11.36
N GLY A 36 -14.80 18.60 12.61
CA GLY A 36 -14.33 19.93 12.95
C GLY A 36 -12.81 20.12 12.85
N PRO A 37 -12.30 21.29 13.26
CA PRO A 37 -10.87 21.58 13.28
C PRO A 37 -10.09 20.53 14.07
N GLY A 38 -8.92 20.13 13.53
CA GLY A 38 -8.03 19.15 14.18
C GLY A 38 -8.44 17.70 14.09
N ALA A 39 -9.62 17.38 13.52
CA ALA A 39 -10.09 16.03 13.36
C ALA A 39 -10.20 15.62 11.90
N HIS A 40 -9.87 14.36 11.59
CA HIS A 40 -10.05 13.73 10.28
C HIS A 40 -9.58 14.58 9.08
N ASP A 41 -8.39 15.19 9.19
CA ASP A 41 -7.78 15.96 8.10
C ASP A 41 -7.03 15.05 7.13
N PHE A 42 -7.79 14.26 6.38
CA PHE A 42 -7.24 13.31 5.41
C PHE A 42 -6.44 13.99 4.27
N PRO A 43 -6.85 15.17 3.75
CA PRO A 43 -6.04 15.90 2.78
C PRO A 43 -4.68 16.34 3.34
N GLN A 44 -4.63 16.75 4.62
CA GLN A 44 -3.36 17.12 5.25
C GLN A 44 -2.46 15.88 5.40
N PHE A 45 -3.03 14.74 5.81
CA PHE A 45 -2.28 13.48 5.85
C PHE A 45 -1.62 13.17 4.49
N LEU A 46 -2.37 13.28 3.40
CA LEU A 46 -1.85 13.05 2.05
C LEU A 46 -0.67 13.98 1.73
N LYS A 47 -0.85 15.27 2.04
CA LYS A 47 0.16 16.32 1.81
C LYS A 47 1.46 16.07 2.58
N ASP A 48 1.37 15.53 3.78
CA ASP A 48 2.53 15.28 4.64
C ASP A 48 3.19 13.93 4.32
N TRP A 49 2.41 12.90 4.06
CA TRP A 49 2.93 11.54 3.95
C TRP A 49 3.51 11.21 2.58
N VAL A 50 2.98 11.77 1.50
CA VAL A 50 3.54 11.53 0.16
C VAL A 50 4.99 11.99 0.07
N PRO A 51 5.36 13.26 0.40
CA PRO A 51 6.75 13.68 0.37
C PRO A 51 7.62 12.89 1.36
N MET A 52 7.12 12.64 2.59
CA MET A 52 7.86 11.89 3.59
C MET A 52 8.24 10.47 3.12
N LEU A 53 7.34 9.75 2.45
CA LEU A 53 7.62 8.44 1.90
C LEU A 53 8.62 8.51 0.74
N ASN A 54 8.49 9.52 -0.13
CA ASN A 54 9.42 9.74 -1.24
C ASN A 54 10.83 10.05 -0.74
N GLU A 55 10.98 10.86 0.31
CA GLU A 55 12.28 11.13 0.97
C GLU A 55 12.92 9.87 1.55
N ARG A 56 12.13 8.85 1.89
CA ARG A 56 12.58 7.54 2.38
C ARG A 56 12.78 6.51 1.29
N GLY A 57 12.76 6.93 0.03
CA GLY A 57 13.08 6.06 -1.11
C GLY A 57 11.89 5.27 -1.69
N ALA A 58 10.66 5.54 -1.25
CA ALA A 58 9.48 5.01 -1.94
C ALA A 58 9.15 5.86 -3.19
N LYS A 59 8.23 5.37 -4.02
CA LYS A 59 7.54 6.12 -5.07
C LYS A 59 6.08 6.28 -4.64
N ALA A 60 5.82 7.29 -3.82
CA ALA A 60 4.50 7.56 -3.28
C ALA A 60 3.75 8.62 -4.09
N GLU A 61 2.50 8.34 -4.37
CA GLU A 61 1.50 9.25 -4.90
C GLU A 61 0.16 9.05 -4.17
N GLY A 62 -0.85 9.86 -4.46
CA GLY A 62 -2.16 9.63 -3.90
C GLY A 62 -3.22 10.60 -4.39
N GLY A 63 -4.43 10.43 -3.88
CA GLY A 63 -5.58 11.24 -4.24
C GLY A 63 -6.71 11.13 -3.23
N LEU A 64 -7.75 11.92 -3.43
CA LEU A 64 -8.92 11.94 -2.54
C LEU A 64 -9.96 10.88 -2.93
N GLU A 65 -9.90 10.39 -4.16
CA GLU A 65 -10.79 9.37 -4.69
C GLU A 65 -10.13 7.98 -4.68
N PHE A 66 -10.94 6.95 -4.87
CA PHE A 66 -10.44 5.59 -5.04
C PHE A 66 -9.58 5.52 -6.33
N PRO A 67 -8.40 4.86 -6.31
CA PRO A 67 -7.50 4.84 -7.45
C PRO A 67 -8.12 4.15 -8.67
N THR A 68 -7.78 4.64 -9.84
CA THR A 68 -8.15 3.99 -11.10
C THR A 68 -7.42 2.65 -11.27
N LYS A 69 -7.85 1.86 -12.25
CA LYS A 69 -7.15 0.61 -12.57
C LYS A 69 -5.69 0.85 -12.93
N GLU A 70 -5.41 1.85 -13.76
CA GLU A 70 -4.05 2.20 -14.18
C GLU A 70 -3.17 2.64 -13.01
N GLN A 71 -3.74 3.33 -12.01
CA GLN A 71 -3.04 3.68 -10.77
C GLN A 71 -2.75 2.43 -9.95
N LEU A 72 -3.73 1.56 -9.77
CA LEU A 72 -3.52 0.30 -9.06
C LEU A 72 -2.48 -0.58 -9.77
N ASP A 73 -2.49 -0.69 -11.09
CA ASP A 73 -1.56 -1.54 -11.85
C ASP A 73 -0.08 -1.17 -11.60
N ARG A 74 0.20 0.09 -11.28
CA ARG A 74 1.55 0.58 -10.94
C ARG A 74 1.78 0.76 -9.42
N THR A 75 0.90 0.25 -8.57
CA THR A 75 0.97 0.34 -7.10
C THR A 75 1.34 -1.01 -6.50
N ASP A 76 2.23 -1.03 -5.52
CA ASP A 76 2.56 -2.20 -4.73
C ASP A 76 1.78 -2.21 -3.42
N VAL A 77 1.56 -1.04 -2.81
CA VAL A 77 0.81 -0.87 -1.56
C VAL A 77 -0.24 0.22 -1.72
N LEU A 78 -1.50 -0.15 -1.47
CA LEU A 78 -2.62 0.78 -1.33
C LEU A 78 -2.84 1.12 0.14
N VAL A 79 -2.78 2.40 0.48
CA VAL A 79 -3.11 2.92 1.82
C VAL A 79 -4.49 3.56 1.77
N LEU A 80 -5.42 3.07 2.58
CA LEU A 80 -6.74 3.67 2.76
C LEU A 80 -6.75 4.49 4.04
N HIS A 81 -6.89 5.81 3.92
CA HIS A 81 -7.01 6.74 5.03
C HIS A 81 -8.05 7.82 4.73
N ALA A 82 -9.31 7.44 4.84
CA ALA A 82 -10.45 8.32 4.58
C ALA A 82 -11.62 7.94 5.49
N GLN A 83 -12.57 8.83 5.63
CA GLN A 83 -13.83 8.52 6.30
C GLN A 83 -14.53 7.37 5.57
N GLU A 84 -14.81 6.28 6.31
CA GLU A 84 -15.53 5.12 5.77
C GLU A 84 -14.95 4.58 4.44
N ALA A 85 -13.61 4.49 4.35
CA ALA A 85 -12.95 4.05 3.12
C ALA A 85 -13.29 2.61 2.72
N GLY A 86 -13.84 1.80 3.64
CA GLY A 86 -14.39 0.48 3.35
C GLY A 86 -15.66 0.51 2.49
N ASN A 87 -16.26 1.69 2.25
CA ASN A 87 -17.38 1.87 1.32
C ASN A 87 -16.91 1.93 -0.14
N ILE A 88 -16.20 0.90 -0.57
CA ILE A 88 -15.74 0.77 -1.95
C ILE A 88 -16.93 0.45 -2.85
N LYS A 89 -17.08 1.21 -3.93
CA LYS A 89 -18.25 1.08 -4.83
C LYS A 89 -18.31 -0.29 -5.46
N ILE A 90 -19.51 -0.89 -5.43
CA ILE A 90 -19.79 -2.16 -6.13
C ILE A 90 -19.55 -1.96 -7.62
N GLY A 91 -19.03 -2.97 -8.28
CA GLY A 91 -18.69 -2.93 -9.70
C GLY A 91 -17.19 -2.76 -9.90
N GLU A 92 -16.79 -1.73 -10.62
CA GLU A 92 -15.42 -1.57 -11.10
C GLU A 92 -14.40 -1.36 -9.97
N GLU A 93 -14.69 -0.52 -8.97
CA GLU A 93 -13.75 -0.28 -7.86
C GLU A 93 -13.45 -1.56 -7.08
N ARG A 94 -14.49 -2.36 -6.75
CA ARG A 94 -14.31 -3.65 -6.07
C ARG A 94 -13.55 -4.65 -6.92
N LYS A 95 -13.88 -4.73 -8.22
CA LYS A 95 -13.17 -5.58 -9.17
C LYS A 95 -11.68 -5.23 -9.20
N ASN A 96 -11.36 -3.96 -9.36
CA ASN A 96 -10.00 -3.46 -9.42
C ASN A 96 -9.23 -3.72 -8.11
N LEU A 97 -9.87 -3.54 -6.95
CA LEU A 97 -9.28 -3.90 -5.66
C LEU A 97 -8.98 -5.40 -5.57
N MET A 98 -9.93 -6.24 -5.95
CA MET A 98 -9.75 -7.70 -5.88
C MET A 98 -8.65 -8.18 -6.83
N GLU A 99 -8.55 -7.62 -8.04
CA GLU A 99 -7.45 -7.90 -8.97
C GLU A 99 -6.10 -7.44 -8.41
N PHE A 100 -6.06 -6.23 -7.79
CA PHE A 100 -4.88 -5.73 -7.10
C PHE A 100 -4.40 -6.67 -5.99
N LEU A 101 -5.30 -7.10 -5.10
CA LEU A 101 -4.97 -8.02 -4.01
C LEU A 101 -4.55 -9.40 -4.53
N LYS A 102 -5.26 -9.94 -5.54
CA LYS A 102 -4.95 -11.24 -6.15
C LYS A 102 -3.55 -11.31 -6.74
N ARG A 103 -3.04 -10.21 -7.29
CA ARG A 103 -1.67 -10.15 -7.83
C ARG A 103 -0.60 -9.89 -6.76
N GLY A 104 -0.96 -9.85 -5.47
CA GLY A 104 -0.05 -9.67 -4.35
C GLY A 104 0.10 -8.22 -3.87
N GLY A 105 -0.79 -7.32 -4.28
CA GLY A 105 -0.81 -5.94 -3.77
C GLY A 105 -1.06 -5.90 -2.27
N GLY A 106 -0.30 -5.07 -1.54
CA GLY A 106 -0.46 -4.85 -0.10
C GLY A 106 -1.56 -3.84 0.20
N LEU A 107 -2.31 -4.06 1.27
CA LEU A 107 -3.37 -3.14 1.72
C LEU A 107 -3.11 -2.68 3.15
N VAL A 108 -3.06 -1.37 3.36
CA VAL A 108 -2.98 -0.73 4.69
C VAL A 108 -4.26 0.04 4.92
N VAL A 109 -4.92 -0.21 6.06
CA VAL A 109 -6.19 0.43 6.42
C VAL A 109 -6.01 1.16 7.73
N ILE A 110 -6.25 2.47 7.75
CA ILE A 110 -5.97 3.33 8.90
C ILE A 110 -7.27 3.92 9.47
N HIS A 111 -7.53 3.65 10.76
CA HIS A 111 -8.57 4.27 11.57
C HIS A 111 -9.96 4.19 10.92
N ALA A 112 -10.61 5.32 10.63
CA ALA A 112 -11.95 5.38 10.06
C ALA A 112 -12.10 4.71 8.68
N ALA A 113 -10.99 4.37 8.03
CA ALA A 113 -11.01 3.59 6.81
C ALA A 113 -11.49 2.15 7.02
N ALA A 114 -11.43 1.63 8.25
CA ALA A 114 -11.93 0.29 8.58
C ALA A 114 -13.47 0.21 8.65
N VAL A 115 -14.18 1.33 8.50
CA VAL A 115 -15.65 1.39 8.52
C VAL A 115 -16.22 1.09 7.15
N SER A 116 -17.22 0.20 7.07
CA SER A 116 -17.94 -0.11 5.83
C SER A 116 -19.44 -0.32 6.07
N ARG A 117 -20.27 0.09 5.10
CA ARG A 117 -21.70 -0.27 5.03
C ARG A 117 -21.88 -1.73 4.66
N ASP A 118 -21.00 -2.26 3.79
CA ASP A 118 -20.91 -3.69 3.45
C ASP A 118 -19.82 -4.33 4.33
N HIS A 119 -20.11 -4.37 5.61
CA HIS A 119 -19.21 -4.83 6.65
C HIS A 119 -18.70 -6.26 6.40
N ASP A 120 -19.58 -7.19 6.04
CA ASP A 120 -19.20 -8.59 5.90
C ASP A 120 -18.25 -8.80 4.73
N TRP A 121 -18.48 -8.13 3.61
CA TRP A 121 -17.57 -8.15 2.48
C TRP A 121 -16.20 -7.56 2.85
N PHE A 122 -16.19 -6.37 3.46
CA PHE A 122 -14.94 -5.70 3.79
C PHE A 122 -14.16 -6.41 4.89
N LYS A 123 -14.86 -6.96 5.89
CA LYS A 123 -14.28 -7.83 6.92
C LYS A 123 -13.58 -9.04 6.30
N GLY A 124 -14.14 -9.65 5.26
CA GLY A 124 -13.53 -10.76 4.54
C GLY A 124 -12.19 -10.40 3.88
N ILE A 125 -11.96 -9.11 3.60
CA ILE A 125 -10.71 -8.61 3.00
C ILE A 125 -9.67 -8.28 4.08
N ILE A 126 -10.07 -7.54 5.14
CA ILE A 126 -9.11 -6.97 6.11
C ILE A 126 -9.08 -7.73 7.45
N GLY A 127 -9.87 -8.78 7.61
CA GLY A 127 -9.93 -9.61 8.82
C GLY A 127 -10.83 -9.04 9.94
N GLY A 128 -11.05 -7.74 9.99
CA GLY A 128 -11.94 -7.08 10.94
C GLY A 128 -12.35 -5.71 10.42
N SER A 129 -13.60 -5.33 10.55
CA SER A 129 -14.07 -4.01 10.13
C SER A 129 -15.16 -3.51 11.08
N TRP A 130 -15.39 -2.20 11.05
CA TRP A 130 -16.50 -1.58 11.76
C TRP A 130 -17.72 -1.47 10.86
N LYS A 131 -18.87 -1.84 11.39
CA LYS A 131 -20.13 -1.62 10.70
C LYS A 131 -20.53 -0.14 10.81
N PHE A 132 -20.91 0.44 9.67
CA PHE A 132 -21.37 1.82 9.63
C PHE A 132 -22.56 2.03 10.59
N GLY A 133 -22.49 3.07 11.40
CA GLY A 133 -23.59 3.48 12.32
C GLY A 133 -23.64 2.70 13.64
N GLN A 134 -22.62 1.96 14.01
CA GLN A 134 -22.49 1.28 15.30
C GLN A 134 -21.33 1.80 16.13
#